data_98e3b2aa7ac84ddebff27b9f3fe3b656
#
_entry.id   98e3b2aa7ac84ddebff27b9f3fe3b656
#
_cell.length_a   1.000
_cell.length_b   1.000
_cell.length_c   1.000
_cell.angle_alpha   90.00
_cell.angle_beta   90.00
_cell.angle_gamma   90.00
#
_symmetry.space_group_name_H-M   'P 1'
#
loop_
_entity.id
_entity.type
_entity.pdbx_description
1 polymer ?
#
loop_
_entity_poly.entity_id
_entity_poly.type
_entity_poly.pdbx_seq_one_letter_code
_entity_poly.pdbx_strand_id
1 'polypeptide(L)'
;ALLSARSIGYADPARGATAGRHFRALLDRIGLTEELADRLKLYPFGVDGITALATGEVDLAVSQATEIVTVPTVTLLGVFPEPYALSTGYGALALDDSDGAAAFMARMASPEAKAGLARAGFF
;
A
#
# COMPACT_ATOMS: atom_id res chain seq x y z
N ALA A 1 6.73 11.26 -11.39
CA ALA A 1 7.39 10.80 -10.14
C ALA A 1 8.34 9.62 -10.42
N LEU A 2 7.88 8.49 -11.00
CA LEU A 2 8.75 7.30 -11.20
C LEU A 2 10.04 7.62 -11.98
N LEU A 3 9.93 8.28 -13.12
CA LEU A 3 11.08 8.60 -13.99
C LEU A 3 12.04 9.63 -13.39
N SER A 4 11.59 10.46 -12.47
CA SER A 4 12.41 11.49 -11.82
C SER A 4 13.04 11.02 -10.50
N ALA A 5 12.59 9.91 -9.92
CA ALA A 5 13.19 9.33 -8.73
C ALA A 5 14.55 8.67 -9.06
N ARG A 6 15.55 8.89 -8.20
CA ARG A 6 16.88 8.25 -8.33
C ARG A 6 16.88 6.85 -7.73
N SER A 7 15.96 6.58 -6.80
CA SER A 7 15.79 5.28 -6.17
C SER A 7 14.34 5.07 -5.76
N ILE A 8 13.83 3.84 -5.93
CA ILE A 8 12.44 3.46 -5.68
C ILE A 8 12.42 2.18 -4.85
N GLY A 9 11.94 2.28 -3.61
CA GLY A 9 11.77 1.15 -2.71
C GLY A 9 10.40 0.50 -2.87
N TYR A 10 10.32 -0.83 -2.88
CA TYR A 10 9.07 -1.57 -2.88
C TYR A 10 9.25 -2.99 -2.33
N ALA A 11 8.15 -3.62 -1.92
CA ALA A 11 8.19 -4.98 -1.39
C ALA A 11 8.61 -6.00 -2.46
N ASP A 12 9.45 -6.96 -2.07
CA ASP A 12 9.91 -8.02 -2.96
C ASP A 12 8.72 -8.87 -3.47
N PRO A 13 8.48 -8.89 -4.79
CA PRO A 13 7.40 -9.66 -5.39
C PRO A 13 7.48 -11.17 -5.08
N ALA A 14 8.70 -11.71 -4.92
CA ALA A 14 8.93 -13.12 -4.63
C ALA A 14 8.42 -13.53 -3.24
N ARG A 15 8.27 -12.59 -2.32
CA ARG A 15 7.72 -12.83 -0.98
C ARG A 15 6.19 -12.81 -0.91
N GLY A 16 5.52 -12.61 -2.04
CA GLY A 16 4.06 -12.69 -2.14
C GLY A 16 3.30 -11.42 -1.75
N ALA A 17 3.99 -10.34 -1.40
CA ALA A 17 3.35 -9.05 -1.10
C ALA A 17 2.54 -8.53 -2.30
N THR A 18 1.25 -8.27 -2.10
CA THR A 18 0.33 -7.84 -3.15
C THR A 18 0.81 -6.54 -3.82
N ALA A 19 1.21 -5.54 -3.04
CA ALA A 19 1.69 -4.25 -3.56
C ALA A 19 2.95 -4.43 -4.41
N GLY A 20 3.90 -5.26 -3.98
CA GLY A 20 5.14 -5.51 -4.71
C GLY A 20 4.89 -6.21 -6.06
N ARG A 21 4.05 -7.25 -6.07
CA ARG A 21 3.66 -7.94 -7.31
C ARG A 21 2.91 -7.03 -8.27
N HIS A 22 1.99 -6.22 -7.74
CA HIS A 22 1.24 -5.26 -8.55
C HIS A 22 2.17 -4.22 -9.18
N PHE A 23 3.06 -3.64 -8.39
CA PHE A 23 4.00 -2.63 -8.90
C PHE A 23 4.93 -3.21 -9.98
N ARG A 24 5.45 -4.42 -9.78
CA ARG A 24 6.26 -5.07 -10.81
C ARG A 24 5.49 -5.29 -12.10
N ALA A 25 4.28 -5.86 -12.03
CA ALA A 25 3.41 -6.05 -13.17
C ALA A 25 3.03 -4.72 -13.86
N LEU A 26 2.85 -3.65 -13.08
CA LEU A 26 2.63 -2.31 -13.62
C LEU A 26 3.82 -1.84 -14.44
N LEU A 27 5.06 -1.95 -13.93
CA LEU A 27 6.27 -1.56 -14.64
C LEU A 27 6.42 -2.32 -15.98
N ASP A 28 6.15 -3.62 -15.96
CA ASP A 28 6.18 -4.47 -17.17
C ASP A 28 5.13 -3.98 -18.18
N ARG A 29 3.91 -3.70 -17.72
CA ARG A 29 2.80 -3.23 -18.55
C ARG A 29 3.05 -1.87 -19.22
N ILE A 30 3.72 -0.95 -18.52
CA ILE A 30 4.03 0.39 -19.04
C ILE A 30 5.41 0.48 -19.70
N GLY A 31 6.15 -0.62 -19.76
CA GLY A 31 7.44 -0.71 -20.44
C GLY A 31 8.59 -0.01 -19.72
N LEU A 32 8.51 0.17 -18.39
CA LEU A 32 9.53 0.87 -17.60
C LEU A 32 10.45 -0.05 -16.79
N THR A 33 10.27 -1.36 -16.87
CA THR A 33 11.04 -2.33 -16.09
C THR A 33 12.55 -2.20 -16.32
N GLU A 34 12.98 -2.19 -17.58
CA GLU A 34 14.40 -2.08 -17.93
C GLU A 34 14.96 -0.68 -17.63
N GLU A 35 14.19 0.36 -17.94
CA GLU A 35 14.62 1.75 -17.73
C GLU A 35 14.84 2.07 -16.25
N LEU A 36 14.08 1.46 -15.36
CA LEU A 36 14.15 1.69 -13.92
C LEU A 36 14.96 0.63 -13.16
N ALA A 37 15.45 -0.43 -13.83
CA ALA A 37 16.06 -1.59 -13.18
C ALA A 37 17.11 -1.22 -12.11
N ASP A 38 18.05 -0.34 -12.44
CA ASP A 38 19.15 0.09 -11.55
C ASP A 38 18.69 0.99 -10.40
N ARG A 39 17.43 1.50 -10.44
CA ARG A 39 16.85 2.39 -9.43
C ARG A 39 15.91 1.66 -8.47
N LEU A 40 15.54 0.41 -8.81
CA LEU A 40 14.61 -0.39 -8.02
C LEU A 40 15.33 -1.05 -6.84
N LYS A 41 14.83 -0.83 -5.62
CA LYS A 41 15.34 -1.47 -4.40
C LYS A 41 14.25 -2.34 -3.79
N LEU A 42 14.56 -3.62 -3.58
CA LEU A 42 13.68 -4.60 -3.00
C LEU A 42 13.80 -4.63 -1.48
N TYR A 43 12.68 -4.65 -0.80
CA TYR A 43 12.58 -4.77 0.65
C TYR A 43 11.72 -6.00 1.01
N PRO A 44 11.95 -6.62 2.18
CA PRO A 44 11.17 -7.77 2.61
C PRO A 44 9.66 -7.52 2.65
N PHE A 45 9.26 -6.34 3.14
CA PHE A 45 7.86 -5.92 3.26
C PHE A 45 7.67 -4.47 2.78
N GLY A 46 6.42 -4.06 2.54
CA GLY A 46 6.09 -2.71 2.11
C GLY A 46 6.53 -1.64 3.12
N VAL A 47 6.33 -1.91 4.40
CA VAL A 47 6.72 -1.03 5.50
C VAL A 47 8.23 -0.78 5.57
N ASP A 48 9.06 -1.74 5.15
CA ASP A 48 10.52 -1.55 5.14
C ASP A 48 10.93 -0.55 4.06
N GLY A 49 10.29 -0.60 2.89
CA GLY A 49 10.49 0.40 1.82
C GLY A 49 10.05 1.81 2.25
N ILE A 50 8.95 1.92 3.02
CA ILE A 50 8.49 3.20 3.57
C ILE A 50 9.46 3.70 4.63
N THR A 51 10.01 2.83 5.47
CA THR A 51 11.05 3.18 6.45
C THR A 51 12.31 3.68 5.76
N ALA A 52 12.74 3.03 4.69
CA ALA A 52 13.88 3.47 3.87
C ALA A 52 13.64 4.86 3.25
N LEU A 53 12.41 5.18 2.83
CA LEU A 53 12.04 6.53 2.41
C LEU A 53 12.11 7.52 3.56
N ALA A 54 11.56 7.18 4.72
CA ALA A 54 11.55 8.06 5.90
C ALA A 54 12.97 8.40 6.40
N THR A 55 13.93 7.51 6.19
CA THR A 55 15.35 7.71 6.55
C THR A 55 16.21 8.29 5.42
N GLY A 56 15.64 8.53 4.24
CA GLY A 56 16.34 9.09 3.09
C GLY A 56 17.22 8.10 2.31
N GLU A 57 17.04 6.80 2.54
CA GLU A 57 17.74 5.75 1.79
C GLU A 57 17.21 5.60 0.36
N VAL A 58 15.93 5.88 0.14
CA VAL A 58 15.28 5.94 -1.17
C VAL A 58 14.54 7.27 -1.34
N ASP A 59 14.36 7.69 -2.60
CA ASP A 59 13.65 8.93 -2.93
C ASP A 59 12.13 8.73 -3.05
N LEU A 60 11.69 7.50 -3.34
CA LEU A 60 10.29 7.14 -3.51
C LEU A 60 10.07 5.73 -2.95
N ALA A 61 8.90 5.51 -2.37
CA ALA A 61 8.46 4.16 -1.99
C ALA A 61 7.08 3.85 -2.60
N VAL A 62 6.88 2.59 -2.96
CA VAL A 62 5.60 2.10 -3.46
C VAL A 62 5.09 1.01 -2.53
N SER A 63 3.94 1.26 -1.91
CA SER A 63 3.27 0.33 -1.00
C SER A 63 1.76 0.61 -0.95
N GLN A 64 1.05 -0.09 -0.08
CA GLN A 64 -0.37 0.17 0.16
C GLN A 64 -0.56 1.54 0.85
N ALA A 65 -1.60 2.28 0.48
CA ALA A 65 -1.90 3.57 1.09
C ALA A 65 -2.06 3.45 2.62
N THR A 66 -2.68 2.36 3.09
CA THR A 66 -2.87 2.05 4.51
C THR A 66 -1.56 1.89 5.29
N GLU A 67 -0.48 1.49 4.65
CA GLU A 67 0.86 1.42 5.26
C GLU A 67 1.53 2.80 5.25
N ILE A 68 1.41 3.54 4.15
CA ILE A 68 2.07 4.84 3.98
C ILE A 68 1.54 5.87 4.98
N VAL A 69 0.22 5.99 5.14
CA VAL A 69 -0.40 7.00 6.02
C VAL A 69 -0.11 6.80 7.51
N THR A 70 0.40 5.63 7.90
CA THR A 70 0.81 5.38 9.29
C THR A 70 2.17 5.96 9.66
N VAL A 71 2.94 6.45 8.68
CA VAL A 71 4.28 7.01 8.89
C VAL A 71 4.25 8.53 8.71
N PRO A 72 4.24 9.32 9.80
CA PRO A 72 3.99 10.77 9.74
C PRO A 72 5.04 11.58 8.97
N THR A 73 6.25 11.02 8.80
CA THR A 73 7.39 11.69 8.15
C THR A 73 7.41 11.54 6.63
N VAL A 74 6.48 10.75 6.07
CA VAL A 74 6.35 10.57 4.62
C VAL A 74 5.02 11.15 4.13
N THR A 75 4.97 11.50 2.86
CA THR A 75 3.76 12.04 2.22
C THR A 75 3.23 11.04 1.21
N LEU A 76 1.96 10.66 1.33
CA LEU A 76 1.26 9.92 0.28
C LEU A 76 1.03 10.84 -0.92
N LEU A 77 1.72 10.60 -2.02
CA LEU A 77 1.57 11.38 -3.26
C LEU A 77 0.25 11.09 -3.98
N GLY A 78 -0.29 9.90 -3.80
CA GLY A 78 -1.55 9.43 -4.39
C GLY A 78 -1.54 7.94 -4.67
N VAL A 79 -2.67 7.45 -5.13
CA VAL A 79 -2.83 6.08 -5.64
C VAL A 79 -2.57 6.05 -7.15
N PHE A 80 -2.27 4.89 -7.70
CA PHE A 80 -2.17 4.75 -9.16
C PHE A 80 -3.54 5.03 -9.79
N PRO A 81 -3.58 5.81 -10.89
CA PRO A 81 -4.84 6.09 -11.57
C PRO A 81 -5.36 4.86 -12.33
N GLU A 82 -6.64 4.87 -12.66
CA GLU A 82 -7.17 3.89 -13.62
C GLU A 82 -6.45 4.01 -14.98
N PRO A 83 -6.17 2.92 -15.67
CA PRO A 83 -6.51 1.52 -15.36
C PRO A 83 -5.41 0.76 -14.58
N TYR A 84 -4.58 1.45 -13.84
CA TYR A 84 -3.42 0.91 -13.11
C TYR A 84 -3.65 0.78 -11.61
N ALA A 85 -4.78 1.24 -11.12
CA ALA A 85 -5.17 1.10 -9.72
C ALA A 85 -5.38 -0.37 -9.33
N LEU A 86 -5.03 -0.70 -8.09
CA LEU A 86 -5.38 -1.96 -7.47
C LEU A 86 -6.04 -1.67 -6.12
N SER A 87 -7.28 -2.13 -5.96
CA SER A 87 -7.99 -2.10 -4.70
C SER A 87 -8.11 -3.51 -4.13
N THR A 88 -7.85 -3.66 -2.84
CA THR A 88 -8.08 -4.90 -2.11
C THR A 88 -9.29 -4.72 -1.21
N GLY A 89 -10.36 -5.49 -1.48
CA GLY A 89 -11.55 -5.51 -0.64
C GLY A 89 -11.30 -6.29 0.64
N TYR A 90 -11.69 -5.72 1.77
CA TYR A 90 -11.68 -6.40 3.07
C TYR A 90 -13.12 -6.63 3.52
N GLY A 91 -13.38 -7.81 4.05
CA GLY A 91 -14.67 -8.19 4.61
C GLY A 91 -14.52 -8.73 6.02
N ALA A 92 -15.58 -8.64 6.80
CA ALA A 92 -15.67 -9.29 8.10
C ALA A 92 -16.85 -10.26 8.10
N LEU A 93 -16.68 -11.41 8.72
CA LEU A 93 -17.71 -12.44 8.90
C LEU A 93 -17.76 -12.81 10.38
N ALA A 94 -18.94 -12.76 10.98
CA ALA A 94 -19.17 -13.32 12.31
C ALA A 94 -19.18 -14.86 12.21
N LEU A 95 -18.46 -15.54 13.09
CA LEU A 95 -18.42 -17.00 13.15
C LEU A 95 -19.46 -17.59 14.10
N ASP A 96 -20.09 -16.74 14.90
CA ASP A 96 -21.17 -17.10 15.83
C ASP A 96 -22.16 -15.93 15.99
N ASP A 97 -23.27 -16.18 16.67
CA ASP A 97 -24.33 -15.20 16.94
C ASP A 97 -24.17 -14.56 18.35
N SER A 98 -22.95 -14.46 18.86
CA SER A 98 -22.71 -13.85 20.17
C SER A 98 -23.00 -12.34 20.13
N ASP A 99 -23.43 -11.79 21.28
CA ASP A 99 -23.66 -10.34 21.42
C ASP A 99 -22.39 -9.53 21.12
N GLY A 100 -21.23 -10.09 21.43
CA GLY A 100 -19.93 -9.49 21.15
C GLY A 100 -19.64 -9.39 19.64
N ALA A 101 -19.91 -10.46 18.87
CA ALA A 101 -19.77 -10.47 17.43
C ALA A 101 -20.75 -9.49 16.79
N ALA A 102 -22.01 -9.50 17.21
CA ALA A 102 -23.01 -8.56 16.72
C ALA A 102 -22.64 -7.09 16.99
N ALA A 103 -22.19 -6.77 18.20
CA ALA A 103 -21.75 -5.44 18.57
C ALA A 103 -20.54 -4.97 17.76
N PHE A 104 -19.55 -5.85 17.53
CA PHE A 104 -18.40 -5.55 16.69
C PHE A 104 -18.80 -5.24 15.24
N MET A 105 -19.65 -6.09 14.63
CA MET A 105 -20.12 -5.87 13.26
C MET A 105 -20.92 -4.57 13.14
N ALA A 106 -21.79 -4.27 14.09
CA ALA A 106 -22.52 -2.99 14.15
C ALA A 106 -21.56 -1.80 14.27
N ARG A 107 -20.50 -1.91 15.09
CA ARG A 107 -19.49 -0.86 15.25
C ARG A 107 -18.73 -0.66 13.96
N MET A 108 -18.30 -1.72 13.27
CA MET A 108 -17.59 -1.63 11.99
C MET A 108 -18.42 -0.99 10.89
N ALA A 109 -19.74 -1.17 10.91
CA ALA A 109 -20.67 -0.54 9.97
C ALA A 109 -21.01 0.92 10.27
N SER A 110 -20.60 1.44 11.45
CA SER A 110 -20.96 2.79 11.90
C SER A 110 -20.28 3.89 11.07
N PRO A 111 -20.88 5.10 11.00
CA PRO A 111 -20.25 6.25 10.33
C PRO A 111 -18.88 6.62 10.93
N GLU A 112 -18.73 6.49 12.24
CA GLU A 112 -17.48 6.77 12.95
C GLU A 112 -16.36 5.81 12.56
N ALA A 113 -16.68 4.51 12.45
CA ALA A 113 -15.72 3.50 11.99
C ALA A 113 -15.31 3.75 10.54
N LYS A 114 -16.27 4.06 9.65
CA LYS A 114 -16.00 4.43 8.25
C LYS A 114 -15.07 5.64 8.15
N ALA A 115 -15.35 6.70 8.93
CA ALA A 115 -14.47 7.88 9.00
C ALA A 115 -13.07 7.54 9.54
N GLY A 116 -12.98 6.62 10.51
CA GLY A 116 -11.71 6.10 11.03
C GLY A 116 -10.92 5.34 9.97
N LEU A 117 -11.58 4.45 9.24
CA LEU A 117 -10.97 3.69 8.14
C LEU A 117 -10.47 4.62 7.02
N ALA A 118 -11.24 5.63 6.64
CA ALA A 118 -10.81 6.60 5.63
C ALA A 118 -9.52 7.33 6.06
N ARG A 119 -9.42 7.75 7.34
CA ARG A 119 -8.18 8.35 7.88
C ARG A 119 -7.00 7.37 7.91
N ALA A 120 -7.28 6.09 8.03
CA ALA A 120 -6.27 5.02 7.98
C ALA A 120 -5.93 4.57 6.55
N GLY A 121 -6.39 5.29 5.52
CA GLY A 121 -6.05 5.02 4.12
C GLY A 121 -6.92 3.97 3.42
N PHE A 122 -8.07 3.59 4.01
CA PHE A 122 -9.09 2.78 3.34
C PHE A 122 -10.05 3.71 2.58
N PHE A 123 -10.16 3.53 1.28
CA PHE A 123 -10.98 4.37 0.39
C PHE A 123 -12.12 3.59 -0.24
#